data_2f13ad9e4df7e170efd5b20933335656
#
_entry.id   2f13ad9e4df7e170efd5b20933335656
#
_cell.length_a   1.000
_cell.length_b   1.000
_cell.length_c   1.000
_cell.angle_alpha   90.00
_cell.angle_beta   90.00
_cell.angle_gamma   90.00
#
_symmetry.space_group_name_H-M   'P 1'
#
loop_
_entity.id
_entity.type
_entity.pdbx_description
1 polymer ?
#
loop_
_entity_poly.entity_id
_entity_poly.type
_entity_poly.pdbx_seq_one_letter_code
_entity_poly.pdbx_strand_id
1 'polypeptide(L)'
;PSAYARGLSKKYPLSAEEIEECKNKVEEAYKKIVLTSSYEEAAKDADLVIEAIAESIEEKKEFYTELAKYLPEKTVLVTNSSTLLPSTFASFTGRPEKFLALHFANNIYKSNTAEVMGHAGTEQKYYDEVVAFAEEINMVPLKVLKEQPGYILNSMLVPFLTAAESLLALGVADFETIDKTWKLGTGSPYGPFQILDIVGLTTAYNIVILNPAAKDPNSVQGKIARTLKEKIDQGKTGVNAGEGFYKYK
;
A
#
# COMPACT_ATOMS: atom_id res chain seq x y z
N PRO A 1 6.85 10.04 -15.19
CA PRO A 1 8.23 10.53 -15.44
C PRO A 1 9.02 10.70 -14.14
N SER A 2 8.40 11.16 -13.04
CA SER A 2 9.15 11.58 -11.84
C SER A 2 9.79 10.44 -11.02
N ALA A 3 9.21 9.23 -10.98
CA ALA A 3 9.80 8.11 -10.24
C ALA A 3 10.99 7.51 -10.97
N TYR A 4 10.85 7.33 -12.26
CA TYR A 4 11.93 6.86 -13.12
C TYR A 4 13.08 7.89 -13.18
N ALA A 5 12.74 9.18 -13.25
CA ALA A 5 13.70 10.26 -13.21
C ALA A 5 14.52 10.30 -11.91
N ARG A 6 13.95 9.93 -10.75
CA ARG A 6 14.71 9.83 -9.49
C ARG A 6 15.73 8.69 -9.49
N GLY A 7 15.46 7.61 -10.22
CA GLY A 7 16.41 6.50 -10.40
C GLY A 7 17.50 6.79 -11.41
N LEU A 8 17.23 7.62 -12.44
CA LEU A 8 18.17 7.91 -13.51
C LEU A 8 19.02 9.16 -13.29
N SER A 9 18.43 10.18 -12.68
CA SER A 9 19.09 11.46 -12.44
C SER A 9 18.64 12.00 -11.08
N LYS A 10 19.58 12.22 -10.18
CA LYS A 10 19.33 12.91 -8.90
C LYS A 10 19.14 14.42 -9.09
N LYS A 11 19.10 14.89 -10.35
CA LYS A 11 18.98 16.28 -10.74
C LYS A 11 17.50 16.64 -10.92
N TYR A 12 17.08 17.72 -10.31
CA TYR A 12 15.72 18.24 -10.46
C TYR A 12 15.79 19.78 -10.54
N PRO A 13 15.10 20.45 -11.48
CA PRO A 13 14.25 19.88 -12.55
C PRO A 13 15.07 19.24 -13.70
N LEU A 14 14.45 18.30 -14.43
CA LEU A 14 15.03 17.63 -15.58
C LEU A 14 15.01 18.55 -16.81
N SER A 15 16.01 18.42 -17.70
CA SER A 15 15.98 19.01 -19.03
C SER A 15 14.94 18.36 -19.94
N ALA A 16 14.62 19.00 -21.06
CA ALA A 16 13.69 18.43 -22.04
C ALA A 16 14.22 17.11 -22.64
N GLU A 17 15.53 17.00 -22.84
CA GLU A 17 16.20 15.79 -23.34
C GLU A 17 16.10 14.65 -22.33
N GLU A 18 16.37 14.92 -21.05
CA GLU A 18 16.23 13.93 -19.95
C GLU A 18 14.79 13.46 -19.80
N ILE A 19 13.79 14.34 -19.97
CA ILE A 19 12.38 13.97 -19.98
C ILE A 19 12.07 13.04 -21.14
N GLU A 20 12.55 13.31 -22.32
CA GLU A 20 12.33 12.49 -23.51
C GLU A 20 13.00 11.13 -23.38
N GLU A 21 14.23 11.08 -22.86
CA GLU A 21 14.90 9.81 -22.53
C GLU A 21 14.07 8.96 -21.54
N CYS A 22 13.53 9.59 -20.50
CA CYS A 22 12.66 8.89 -19.53
C CYS A 22 11.40 8.35 -20.19
N LYS A 23 10.77 9.09 -21.11
CA LYS A 23 9.59 8.61 -21.85
C LYS A 23 9.94 7.41 -22.72
N ASN A 24 11.02 7.48 -23.47
CA ASN A 24 11.46 6.39 -24.34
C ASN A 24 11.72 5.11 -23.53
N LYS A 25 12.39 5.22 -22.40
CA LYS A 25 12.62 4.06 -21.50
C LYS A 25 11.33 3.48 -20.92
N VAL A 26 10.36 4.33 -20.58
CA VAL A 26 9.03 3.86 -20.14
C VAL A 26 8.31 3.12 -21.26
N GLU A 27 8.33 3.64 -22.49
CA GLU A 27 7.72 2.97 -23.65
C GLU A 27 8.40 1.63 -23.97
N GLU A 28 9.73 1.57 -23.92
CA GLU A 28 10.47 0.32 -24.11
C GLU A 28 10.16 -0.71 -23.04
N ALA A 29 10.08 -0.29 -21.77
CA ALA A 29 9.68 -1.18 -20.67
C ALA A 29 8.25 -1.69 -20.86
N TYR A 30 7.33 -0.81 -21.25
CA TYR A 30 5.94 -1.19 -21.51
C TYR A 30 5.79 -2.22 -22.62
N LYS A 31 6.58 -2.10 -23.70
CA LYS A 31 6.59 -3.08 -24.82
C LYS A 31 7.08 -4.48 -24.39
N LYS A 32 7.83 -4.58 -23.30
CA LYS A 32 8.35 -5.85 -22.77
C LYS A 32 7.38 -6.54 -21.80
N ILE A 33 6.32 -5.84 -21.37
CA ILE A 33 5.32 -6.42 -20.48
C ILE A 33 4.45 -7.38 -21.28
N VAL A 34 4.40 -8.64 -20.85
CA VAL A 34 3.50 -9.67 -21.41
C VAL A 34 2.26 -9.73 -20.53
N LEU A 35 1.09 -9.54 -21.13
CA LEU A 35 -0.19 -9.69 -20.46
C LEU A 35 -0.77 -11.07 -20.79
N THR A 36 -1.03 -11.87 -19.77
CA THR A 36 -1.60 -13.20 -19.91
C THR A 36 -2.58 -13.50 -18.79
N SER A 37 -3.57 -14.34 -19.06
CA SER A 37 -4.47 -14.92 -18.05
C SER A 37 -4.07 -16.34 -17.65
N SER A 38 -2.99 -16.88 -18.21
CA SER A 38 -2.48 -18.21 -17.91
C SER A 38 -1.43 -18.16 -16.81
N TYR A 39 -1.68 -18.82 -15.69
CA TYR A 39 -0.69 -18.98 -14.62
C TYR A 39 0.56 -19.73 -15.11
N GLU A 40 0.39 -20.76 -15.94
CA GLU A 40 1.50 -21.53 -16.51
C GLU A 40 2.42 -20.63 -17.33
N GLU A 41 1.85 -19.83 -18.23
CA GLU A 41 2.62 -18.90 -19.06
C GLU A 41 3.32 -17.82 -18.23
N ALA A 42 2.62 -17.23 -17.26
CA ALA A 42 3.16 -16.18 -16.40
C ALA A 42 4.29 -16.69 -15.50
N ALA A 43 4.17 -17.94 -15.02
CA ALA A 43 5.05 -18.49 -13.99
C ALA A 43 6.28 -19.22 -14.52
N LYS A 44 6.25 -19.76 -15.74
CA LYS A 44 7.22 -20.76 -16.25
C LYS A 44 8.69 -20.41 -16.09
N ASP A 45 9.06 -19.14 -16.16
CA ASP A 45 10.44 -18.66 -16.06
C ASP A 45 10.64 -17.65 -14.90
N ALA A 46 9.62 -17.44 -14.07
CA ALA A 46 9.64 -16.41 -13.04
C ALA A 46 10.68 -16.69 -11.95
N ASP A 47 11.52 -15.71 -11.67
CA ASP A 47 12.43 -15.71 -10.50
C ASP A 47 11.70 -15.20 -9.26
N LEU A 48 10.84 -14.18 -9.43
CA LEU A 48 10.01 -13.59 -8.39
C LEU A 48 8.57 -13.40 -8.88
N VAL A 49 7.61 -13.75 -8.05
CA VAL A 49 6.19 -13.44 -8.28
C VAL A 49 5.69 -12.51 -7.19
N ILE A 50 5.08 -11.40 -7.58
CA ILE A 50 4.46 -10.43 -6.66
C ILE A 50 2.95 -10.57 -6.78
N GLU A 51 2.29 -11.08 -5.74
CA GLU A 51 0.84 -11.18 -5.68
C GLU A 51 0.25 -9.84 -5.23
N ALA A 52 -0.73 -9.34 -5.99
CA ALA A 52 -1.44 -8.10 -5.72
C ALA A 52 -2.94 -8.21 -6.05
N ILE A 53 -3.55 -9.37 -5.74
CA ILE A 53 -4.99 -9.60 -5.93
C ILE A 53 -5.83 -8.97 -4.79
N ALA A 54 -7.15 -9.12 -4.86
CA ALA A 54 -8.08 -8.61 -3.85
C ALA A 54 -7.71 -9.05 -2.43
N GLU A 55 -8.01 -8.20 -1.45
CA GLU A 55 -7.72 -8.43 -0.03
C GLU A 55 -8.78 -9.35 0.61
N SER A 56 -8.90 -10.56 0.07
CA SER A 56 -9.81 -11.63 0.48
C SER A 56 -9.01 -12.87 0.84
N ILE A 57 -9.27 -13.41 2.03
CA ILE A 57 -8.56 -14.60 2.52
C ILE A 57 -8.86 -15.81 1.62
N GLU A 58 -10.11 -15.98 1.24
CA GLU A 58 -10.58 -17.10 0.43
C GLU A 58 -9.97 -17.03 -0.98
N GLU A 59 -10.07 -15.88 -1.65
CA GLU A 59 -9.52 -15.69 -2.99
C GLU A 59 -7.99 -15.87 -3.02
N LYS A 60 -7.27 -15.36 -2.00
CA LYS A 60 -5.83 -15.54 -1.91
C LYS A 60 -5.43 -17.00 -1.70
N LYS A 61 -6.17 -17.76 -0.87
CA LYS A 61 -5.91 -19.20 -0.69
C LYS A 61 -6.12 -20.00 -1.97
N GLU A 62 -7.20 -19.73 -2.69
CA GLU A 62 -7.46 -20.36 -4.00
C GLU A 62 -6.38 -20.00 -5.00
N PHE A 63 -6.03 -18.72 -5.10
CA PHE A 63 -4.96 -18.23 -5.97
C PHE A 63 -3.63 -18.91 -5.69
N TYR A 64 -3.17 -18.93 -4.43
CA TYR A 64 -1.89 -19.56 -4.09
C TYR A 64 -1.87 -21.06 -4.35
N THR A 65 -2.96 -21.75 -4.03
CA THR A 65 -3.09 -23.19 -4.27
C THR A 65 -3.02 -23.51 -5.76
N GLU A 66 -3.62 -22.71 -6.61
CA GLU A 66 -3.58 -22.90 -8.06
C GLU A 66 -2.21 -22.51 -8.61
N LEU A 67 -1.70 -21.34 -8.28
CA LEU A 67 -0.41 -20.83 -8.76
C LEU A 67 0.75 -21.77 -8.39
N ALA A 68 0.73 -22.39 -7.22
CA ALA A 68 1.76 -23.31 -6.73
C ALA A 68 2.06 -24.47 -7.69
N LYS A 69 1.08 -24.86 -8.52
CA LYS A 69 1.23 -25.95 -9.49
C LYS A 69 2.16 -25.61 -10.66
N TYR A 70 2.38 -24.33 -10.93
CA TYR A 70 3.09 -23.83 -12.11
C TYR A 70 4.43 -23.18 -11.79
N LEU A 71 4.66 -22.82 -10.52
CA LEU A 71 5.86 -22.08 -10.11
C LEU A 71 7.11 -22.96 -10.18
N PRO A 72 8.19 -22.54 -10.90
CA PRO A 72 9.49 -23.18 -10.85
C PRO A 72 10.05 -23.27 -9.42
N GLU A 73 10.92 -24.25 -9.16
CA GLU A 73 11.56 -24.44 -7.85
C GLU A 73 12.33 -23.19 -7.39
N LYS A 74 12.95 -22.45 -8.29
CA LYS A 74 13.72 -21.23 -8.00
C LYS A 74 12.88 -20.05 -7.52
N THR A 75 11.59 -20.01 -7.87
CA THR A 75 10.75 -18.82 -7.73
C THR A 75 10.49 -18.46 -6.28
N VAL A 76 10.79 -17.23 -5.91
CA VAL A 76 10.35 -16.60 -4.66
C VAL A 76 8.96 -16.00 -4.86
N LEU A 77 8.07 -16.17 -3.90
CA LEU A 77 6.71 -15.65 -3.94
C LEU A 77 6.51 -14.59 -2.86
N VAL A 78 6.04 -13.42 -3.23
CA VAL A 78 5.76 -12.35 -2.27
C VAL A 78 4.33 -11.84 -2.40
N THR A 79 3.75 -11.43 -1.28
CA THR A 79 2.45 -10.76 -1.24
C THR A 79 2.61 -9.26 -1.04
N ASN A 80 1.82 -8.47 -1.78
CA ASN A 80 1.68 -7.03 -1.58
C ASN A 80 0.47 -6.69 -0.68
N SER A 81 -0.09 -7.66 0.04
CA SER A 81 -1.20 -7.43 0.96
C SER A 81 -0.86 -6.33 1.97
N SER A 82 -1.83 -5.45 2.24
CA SER A 82 -1.65 -4.34 3.19
C SER A 82 -1.97 -4.71 4.64
N THR A 83 -2.75 -5.78 4.85
CA THR A 83 -3.27 -6.12 6.18
C THR A 83 -3.13 -7.59 6.56
N LEU A 84 -3.12 -8.50 5.57
CA LEU A 84 -3.08 -9.92 5.80
C LEU A 84 -1.63 -10.42 5.97
N LEU A 85 -1.42 -11.27 6.97
CA LEU A 85 -0.09 -11.78 7.31
C LEU A 85 0.35 -12.91 6.37
N PRO A 86 1.64 -12.98 6.00
CA PRO A 86 2.20 -14.11 5.23
C PRO A 86 1.94 -15.47 5.87
N SER A 87 2.02 -15.60 7.20
CA SER A 87 1.74 -16.85 7.90
C SER A 87 0.34 -17.42 7.63
N THR A 88 -0.64 -16.56 7.32
CA THR A 88 -2.01 -16.99 6.97
C THR A 88 -2.05 -17.84 5.70
N PHE A 89 -1.12 -17.61 4.78
CA PHE A 89 -1.13 -18.20 3.44
C PHE A 89 0.03 -19.14 3.16
N ALA A 90 1.07 -19.13 3.96
CA ALA A 90 2.33 -19.85 3.71
C ALA A 90 2.11 -21.34 3.33
N SER A 91 1.20 -22.04 4.00
CA SER A 91 0.90 -23.45 3.73
C SER A 91 0.20 -23.70 2.38
N PHE A 92 -0.40 -22.67 1.78
CA PHE A 92 -1.09 -22.77 0.48
C PHE A 92 -0.17 -22.52 -0.71
N THR A 93 1.03 -21.97 -0.46
CA THR A 93 1.97 -21.56 -1.52
C THR A 93 2.82 -22.70 -2.08
N GLY A 94 2.84 -23.87 -1.40
CA GLY A 94 3.71 -24.99 -1.72
C GLY A 94 5.21 -24.71 -1.47
N ARG A 95 5.57 -23.53 -0.96
CA ARG A 95 6.94 -23.06 -0.72
C ARG A 95 7.02 -22.08 0.45
N PRO A 96 6.59 -22.46 1.65
CA PRO A 96 6.52 -21.55 2.80
C PRO A 96 7.86 -20.88 3.11
N GLU A 97 8.98 -21.57 2.89
CA GLU A 97 10.32 -21.05 3.11
C GLU A 97 10.73 -19.91 2.15
N LYS A 98 10.08 -19.84 0.97
CA LYS A 98 10.29 -18.83 -0.09
C LYS A 98 9.12 -17.84 -0.19
N PHE A 99 8.28 -17.78 0.83
CA PHE A 99 7.10 -16.90 0.87
C PHE A 99 7.24 -15.84 1.96
N LEU A 100 6.98 -14.58 1.59
CA LEU A 100 7.06 -13.44 2.49
C LEU A 100 6.24 -12.27 1.92
N ALA A 101 6.20 -11.15 2.64
CA ALA A 101 5.57 -9.94 2.15
C ALA A 101 6.60 -8.95 1.59
N LEU A 102 6.21 -8.29 0.49
CA LEU A 102 6.86 -7.12 -0.09
C LEU A 102 5.76 -6.06 -0.33
N HIS A 103 5.51 -5.25 0.69
CA HIS A 103 4.42 -4.28 0.71
C HIS A 103 4.89 -2.90 0.28
N PHE A 104 4.30 -2.39 -0.79
CA PHE A 104 4.59 -1.06 -1.31
C PHE A 104 3.62 -0.03 -0.75
N ALA A 105 4.15 1.14 -0.38
CA ALA A 105 3.31 2.28 -0.04
C ALA A 105 2.57 2.82 -1.27
N ASN A 106 1.41 3.45 -1.03
CA ASN A 106 0.67 4.14 -2.09
C ASN A 106 1.55 5.20 -2.78
N ASN A 107 1.34 5.39 -4.09
CA ASN A 107 2.12 6.32 -4.90
C ASN A 107 3.63 6.00 -4.90
N ILE A 108 4.01 4.75 -5.17
CA ILE A 108 5.41 4.28 -5.18
C ILE A 108 6.36 5.17 -5.96
N TYR A 109 5.85 5.88 -6.97
CA TYR A 109 6.61 6.85 -7.77
C TYR A 109 6.97 8.14 -7.00
N LYS A 110 6.38 8.38 -5.83
CA LYS A 110 6.71 9.48 -4.90
C LYS A 110 7.29 8.95 -3.60
N SER A 111 6.66 7.91 -3.06
CA SER A 111 6.98 7.28 -1.77
C SER A 111 7.56 5.90 -2.03
N ASN A 112 8.83 5.86 -2.45
CA ASN A 112 9.51 4.63 -2.88
C ASN A 112 9.93 3.74 -1.71
N THR A 113 9.02 3.44 -0.79
CA THR A 113 9.25 2.51 0.33
C THR A 113 8.64 1.14 0.05
N ALA A 114 9.32 0.10 0.48
CA ALA A 114 8.87 -1.29 0.41
C ALA A 114 9.12 -1.97 1.77
N GLU A 115 8.04 -2.31 2.48
CA GLU A 115 8.14 -3.03 3.75
C GLU A 115 8.30 -4.52 3.46
N VAL A 116 9.41 -5.12 3.93
CA VAL A 116 9.71 -6.54 3.77
C VAL A 116 9.46 -7.24 5.09
N MET A 117 8.56 -8.24 5.09
CA MET A 117 8.14 -8.96 6.28
C MET A 117 8.06 -10.46 6.02
N GLY A 118 8.94 -11.23 6.67
CA GLY A 118 8.87 -12.68 6.69
C GLY A 118 7.90 -13.21 7.75
N HIS A 119 7.61 -14.51 7.69
CA HIS A 119 6.95 -15.26 8.76
C HIS A 119 7.94 -16.28 9.38
N ALA A 120 7.51 -17.00 10.41
CA ALA A 120 8.40 -17.92 11.14
C ALA A 120 9.04 -19.04 10.28
N GLY A 121 8.43 -19.35 9.12
CA GLY A 121 8.94 -20.34 8.18
C GLY A 121 9.77 -19.77 7.02
N THR A 122 9.88 -18.44 6.89
CA THR A 122 10.66 -17.81 5.81
C THR A 122 12.15 -18.02 6.06
N GLU A 123 12.89 -18.57 5.10
CA GLU A 123 14.34 -18.66 5.18
C GLU A 123 15.01 -17.30 4.96
N GLN A 124 16.05 -17.01 5.75
CA GLN A 124 16.74 -15.72 5.73
C GLN A 124 17.31 -15.37 4.35
N LYS A 125 17.81 -16.35 3.60
CA LYS A 125 18.35 -16.11 2.25
C LYS A 125 17.33 -15.51 1.29
N TYR A 126 16.06 -15.98 1.33
CA TYR A 126 14.99 -15.44 0.47
C TYR A 126 14.49 -14.08 0.96
N TYR A 127 14.54 -13.86 2.28
CA TYR A 127 14.29 -12.53 2.84
C TYR A 127 15.34 -11.52 2.32
N ASP A 128 16.61 -11.87 2.37
CA ASP A 128 17.69 -11.00 1.90
C ASP A 128 17.66 -10.79 0.39
N GLU A 129 17.25 -11.80 -0.39
CA GLU A 129 17.02 -11.70 -1.84
C GLU A 129 15.91 -10.70 -2.18
N VAL A 130 14.80 -10.73 -1.46
CA VAL A 130 13.69 -9.76 -1.65
C VAL A 130 14.09 -8.34 -1.23
N VAL A 131 14.90 -8.20 -0.18
CA VAL A 131 15.49 -6.90 0.20
C VAL A 131 16.38 -6.36 -0.92
N ALA A 132 17.26 -7.19 -1.48
CA ALA A 132 18.13 -6.80 -2.59
C ALA A 132 17.32 -6.42 -3.84
N PHE A 133 16.29 -7.22 -4.18
CA PHE A 133 15.38 -6.91 -5.27
C PHE A 133 14.70 -5.54 -5.09
N ALA A 134 14.23 -5.23 -3.88
CA ALA A 134 13.62 -3.93 -3.60
C ALA A 134 14.61 -2.77 -3.85
N GLU A 135 15.90 -2.94 -3.47
CA GLU A 135 16.95 -1.96 -3.76
C GLU A 135 17.21 -1.82 -5.27
N GLU A 136 17.27 -2.94 -6.00
CA GLU A 136 17.51 -2.96 -7.45
C GLU A 136 16.43 -2.19 -8.23
N ILE A 137 15.17 -2.27 -7.79
CA ILE A 137 14.06 -1.51 -8.38
C ILE A 137 13.93 -0.08 -7.82
N ASN A 138 14.96 0.42 -7.14
CA ASN A 138 15.03 1.76 -6.53
C ASN A 138 13.97 2.03 -5.43
N MET A 139 13.53 0.99 -4.75
CA MET A 139 12.76 1.13 -3.50
C MET A 139 13.72 1.25 -2.31
N VAL A 140 13.22 1.81 -1.22
CA VAL A 140 13.89 1.79 0.08
C VAL A 140 13.29 0.65 0.88
N PRO A 141 14.02 -0.49 1.06
CA PRO A 141 13.49 -1.59 1.83
C PRO A 141 13.43 -1.25 3.32
N LEU A 142 12.26 -1.46 3.91
CA LEU A 142 12.02 -1.28 5.34
C LEU A 142 11.81 -2.65 5.97
N LYS A 143 12.78 -3.11 6.76
CA LYS A 143 12.79 -4.45 7.35
C LYS A 143 11.83 -4.52 8.53
N VAL A 144 10.78 -5.33 8.39
CA VAL A 144 9.83 -5.64 9.47
C VAL A 144 10.28 -6.92 10.15
N LEU A 145 10.76 -6.81 11.39
CA LEU A 145 11.46 -7.90 12.10
C LEU A 145 10.53 -8.99 12.65
N LYS A 146 9.23 -8.71 12.71
CA LYS A 146 8.20 -9.63 13.20
C LYS A 146 6.91 -9.37 12.46
N GLU A 147 6.14 -10.43 12.19
CA GLU A 147 4.81 -10.26 11.60
C GLU A 147 3.94 -9.28 12.38
N GLN A 148 3.46 -8.27 11.69
CA GLN A 148 2.61 -7.22 12.23
C GLN A 148 1.53 -6.88 11.20
N PRO A 149 0.22 -7.06 11.51
CA PRO A 149 -0.86 -6.58 10.65
C PRO A 149 -0.72 -5.07 10.43
N GLY A 150 -0.76 -4.64 9.17
CA GLY A 150 -0.56 -3.23 8.81
C GLY A 150 0.91 -2.78 8.81
N TYR A 151 1.85 -3.71 8.99
CA TYR A 151 3.29 -3.42 8.95
C TYR A 151 3.70 -2.29 9.91
N ILE A 152 4.72 -1.51 9.58
CA ILE A 152 5.13 -0.34 10.39
C ILE A 152 4.25 0.86 10.04
N LEU A 153 4.08 1.15 8.73
CA LEU A 153 3.42 2.36 8.28
C LEU A 153 1.96 2.42 8.75
N ASN A 154 1.15 1.42 8.42
CA ASN A 154 -0.27 1.44 8.76
C ASN A 154 -0.52 1.25 10.27
N SER A 155 0.40 0.58 11.00
CA SER A 155 0.33 0.47 12.47
C SER A 155 0.49 1.82 13.17
N MET A 156 1.13 2.80 12.54
CA MET A 156 1.21 4.19 13.03
C MET A 156 0.12 5.07 12.42
N LEU A 157 -0.10 4.94 11.12
CA LEU A 157 -0.99 5.82 10.36
C LEU A 157 -2.45 5.68 10.78
N VAL A 158 -2.96 4.45 10.92
CA VAL A 158 -4.37 4.23 11.26
C VAL A 158 -4.73 4.81 12.63
N PRO A 159 -3.98 4.54 13.72
CA PRO A 159 -4.26 5.19 15.02
C PRO A 159 -4.15 6.72 14.97
N PHE A 160 -3.17 7.25 14.24
CA PHE A 160 -3.00 8.70 14.07
C PHE A 160 -4.22 9.34 13.41
N LEU A 161 -4.69 8.78 12.30
CA LEU A 161 -5.88 9.29 11.60
C LEU A 161 -7.14 9.13 12.46
N THR A 162 -7.30 7.99 13.13
CA THR A 162 -8.43 7.75 14.04
C THR A 162 -8.45 8.76 15.21
N ALA A 163 -7.29 9.15 15.74
CA ALA A 163 -7.22 10.18 16.78
C ALA A 163 -7.75 11.54 16.27
N ALA A 164 -7.36 11.94 15.05
CA ALA A 164 -7.84 13.18 14.44
C ALA A 164 -9.35 13.13 14.12
N GLU A 165 -9.81 12.02 13.53
CA GLU A 165 -11.23 11.78 13.26
C GLU A 165 -12.08 11.80 14.55
N SER A 166 -11.52 11.30 15.66
CA SER A 166 -12.17 11.32 16.96
C SER A 166 -12.37 12.75 17.49
N LEU A 167 -11.39 13.63 17.32
CA LEU A 167 -11.50 15.04 17.70
C LEU A 167 -12.63 15.74 16.92
N LEU A 168 -12.74 15.47 15.61
CA LEU A 168 -13.83 15.98 14.78
C LEU A 168 -15.19 15.42 15.24
N ALA A 169 -15.28 14.10 15.42
CA ALA A 169 -16.51 13.40 15.79
C ALA A 169 -17.05 13.81 17.17
N LEU A 170 -16.15 14.23 18.07
CA LEU A 170 -16.48 14.74 19.40
C LEU A 170 -16.76 16.26 19.40
N GLY A 171 -16.61 16.95 18.27
CA GLY A 171 -16.82 18.39 18.17
C GLY A 171 -15.77 19.23 18.90
N VAL A 172 -14.56 18.66 19.10
CA VAL A 172 -13.46 19.39 19.76
C VAL A 172 -12.96 20.53 18.87
N ALA A 173 -12.86 20.28 17.55
CA ALA A 173 -12.53 21.30 16.54
C ALA A 173 -13.02 20.85 15.15
N ASP A 174 -13.08 21.78 14.19
CA ASP A 174 -13.25 21.47 12.78
C ASP A 174 -11.99 20.83 12.19
N PHE A 175 -12.12 20.19 11.03
CA PHE A 175 -11.02 19.45 10.39
C PHE A 175 -9.89 20.38 9.93
N GLU A 176 -10.19 21.61 9.52
CA GLU A 176 -9.19 22.61 9.14
C GLU A 176 -8.32 23.01 10.32
N THR A 177 -8.93 23.22 11.48
CA THR A 177 -8.22 23.58 12.73
C THR A 177 -7.35 22.41 13.20
N ILE A 178 -7.84 21.17 13.14
CA ILE A 178 -7.06 19.98 13.50
C ILE A 178 -5.83 19.85 12.57
N ASP A 179 -6.02 19.96 11.27
CA ASP A 179 -4.94 19.91 10.29
C ASP A 179 -3.91 21.04 10.49
N LYS A 180 -4.39 22.24 10.70
CA LYS A 180 -3.53 23.41 10.96
C LYS A 180 -2.71 23.23 12.23
N THR A 181 -3.33 22.72 13.30
CA THR A 181 -2.65 22.46 14.57
C THR A 181 -1.52 21.46 14.38
N TRP A 182 -1.80 20.33 13.70
CA TRP A 182 -0.79 19.32 13.43
C TRP A 182 0.36 19.88 12.58
N LYS A 183 0.05 20.55 11.50
CA LYS A 183 1.06 21.10 10.58
C LYS A 183 1.96 22.12 11.23
N LEU A 184 1.39 23.07 12.00
CA LEU A 184 2.18 24.11 12.66
C LEU A 184 2.94 23.58 13.88
N GLY A 185 2.33 22.66 14.65
CA GLY A 185 2.93 22.11 15.86
C GLY A 185 4.07 21.12 15.58
N THR A 186 4.06 20.44 14.44
CA THR A 186 5.04 19.38 14.10
C THR A 186 5.95 19.70 12.92
N GLY A 187 5.62 20.73 12.12
CA GLY A 187 6.29 20.99 10.84
C GLY A 187 5.91 20.02 9.73
N SER A 188 4.89 19.16 9.92
CA SER A 188 4.43 18.22 8.90
C SER A 188 3.88 18.97 7.67
N PRO A 189 4.18 18.52 6.44
CA PRO A 189 3.65 19.13 5.22
C PRO A 189 2.13 18.92 5.05
N TYR A 190 1.58 17.85 5.66
CA TYR A 190 0.17 17.48 5.58
C TYR A 190 -0.44 17.32 6.97
N GLY A 191 -1.68 17.73 7.09
CA GLY A 191 -2.51 17.41 8.24
C GLY A 191 -3.23 16.06 8.07
N PRO A 192 -3.80 15.50 9.17
CA PRO A 192 -4.45 14.19 9.14
C PRO A 192 -5.60 14.09 8.13
N PHE A 193 -6.43 15.11 7.96
CA PHE A 193 -7.53 15.09 6.99
C PHE A 193 -7.06 15.25 5.55
N GLN A 194 -5.95 15.96 5.31
CA GLN A 194 -5.28 15.94 4.00
C GLN A 194 -4.72 14.54 3.68
N ILE A 195 -4.20 13.84 4.68
CA ILE A 195 -3.72 12.45 4.52
C ILE A 195 -4.89 11.50 4.27
N LEU A 196 -6.02 11.66 4.97
CA LEU A 196 -7.26 10.89 4.72
C LEU A 196 -7.73 11.05 3.27
N ASP A 197 -7.70 12.26 2.72
CA ASP A 197 -8.06 12.51 1.32
C ASP A 197 -7.09 11.85 0.33
N ILE A 198 -5.79 11.76 0.68
CA ILE A 198 -4.79 11.04 -0.13
C ILE A 198 -5.00 9.53 -0.07
N VAL A 199 -5.30 8.98 1.10
CA VAL A 199 -5.61 7.55 1.30
C VAL A 199 -6.91 7.16 0.58
N GLY A 200 -7.86 8.09 0.56
CA GLY A 200 -9.21 7.90 0.04
C GLY A 200 -10.21 7.52 1.14
N LEU A 201 -11.30 8.29 1.19
CA LEU A 201 -12.30 8.17 2.27
C LEU A 201 -13.04 6.82 2.26
N THR A 202 -13.18 6.18 1.10
CA THR A 202 -13.73 4.82 1.01
C THR A 202 -12.86 3.81 1.75
N THR A 203 -11.53 3.90 1.58
CA THR A 203 -10.57 3.05 2.29
C THR A 203 -10.64 3.30 3.80
N ALA A 204 -10.65 4.58 4.22
CA ALA A 204 -10.78 4.97 5.62
C ALA A 204 -12.09 4.43 6.23
N TYR A 205 -13.22 4.58 5.54
CA TYR A 205 -14.50 4.05 5.96
C TYR A 205 -14.48 2.54 6.17
N ASN A 206 -13.92 1.79 5.21
CA ASN A 206 -13.82 0.34 5.29
C ASN A 206 -12.99 -0.12 6.50
N ILE A 207 -11.96 0.64 6.88
CA ILE A 207 -11.16 0.36 8.09
C ILE A 207 -11.98 0.66 9.36
N VAL A 208 -12.68 1.79 9.41
CA VAL A 208 -13.48 2.20 10.58
C VAL A 208 -14.60 1.20 10.88
N ILE A 209 -15.30 0.71 9.87
CA ILE A 209 -16.42 -0.23 10.05
C ILE A 209 -16.00 -1.64 10.51
N LEU A 210 -14.71 -1.98 10.44
CA LEU A 210 -14.18 -3.21 11.03
C LEU A 210 -14.26 -3.18 12.57
N ASN A 211 -14.28 -1.99 13.17
CA ASN A 211 -14.48 -1.85 14.60
C ASN A 211 -15.95 -2.09 14.97
N PRO A 212 -16.28 -3.08 15.83
CA PRO A 212 -17.66 -3.36 16.23
C PRO A 212 -18.41 -2.16 16.79
N ALA A 213 -17.71 -1.21 17.44
CA ALA A 213 -18.29 0.01 17.96
C ALA A 213 -18.84 0.95 16.87
N ALA A 214 -18.41 0.80 15.61
CA ALA A 214 -18.95 1.60 14.50
C ALA A 214 -20.44 1.30 14.20
N LYS A 215 -20.98 0.18 14.71
CA LYS A 215 -22.41 -0.16 14.61
C LYS A 215 -23.30 0.69 15.53
N ASP A 216 -22.75 1.24 16.62
CA ASP A 216 -23.45 2.17 17.47
C ASP A 216 -23.29 3.61 16.96
N PRO A 217 -24.37 4.25 16.46
CA PRO A 217 -24.31 5.59 15.90
C PRO A 217 -23.91 6.68 16.93
N ASN A 218 -24.01 6.38 18.22
CA ASN A 218 -23.63 7.32 19.30
C ASN A 218 -22.17 7.17 19.73
N SER A 219 -21.54 6.06 19.39
CA SER A 219 -20.12 5.86 19.63
C SER A 219 -19.26 6.81 18.79
N VAL A 220 -18.02 7.02 19.20
CA VAL A 220 -17.05 7.81 18.42
C VAL A 220 -16.84 7.20 17.04
N GLN A 221 -16.67 5.87 16.96
CA GLN A 221 -16.49 5.13 15.71
C GLN A 221 -17.72 5.22 14.80
N GLY A 222 -18.91 5.14 15.36
CA GLY A 222 -20.16 5.32 14.59
C GLY A 222 -20.31 6.72 14.02
N LYS A 223 -19.91 7.75 14.79
CA LYS A 223 -19.88 9.13 14.32
C LYS A 223 -18.86 9.34 13.21
N ILE A 224 -17.65 8.78 13.35
CA ILE A 224 -16.62 8.79 12.30
C ILE A 224 -17.14 8.10 11.03
N ALA A 225 -17.67 6.88 11.15
CA ALA A 225 -18.23 6.13 10.04
C ALA A 225 -19.31 6.94 9.30
N ARG A 226 -20.22 7.60 10.03
CA ARG A 226 -21.25 8.45 9.44
C ARG A 226 -20.65 9.64 8.69
N THR A 227 -19.70 10.36 9.27
CA THR A 227 -19.04 11.51 8.63
C THR A 227 -18.35 11.11 7.32
N LEU A 228 -17.64 9.98 7.30
CA LEU A 228 -17.01 9.48 6.10
C LEU A 228 -18.06 9.05 5.05
N LYS A 229 -19.09 8.32 5.48
CA LYS A 229 -20.18 7.85 4.60
C LYS A 229 -20.93 9.01 3.94
N GLU A 230 -21.24 10.08 4.67
CA GLU A 230 -21.90 11.28 4.14
C GLU A 230 -21.07 11.93 3.01
N LYS A 231 -19.74 11.96 3.14
CA LYS A 231 -18.86 12.47 2.09
C LYS A 231 -18.80 11.53 0.87
N ILE A 232 -18.69 10.23 1.12
CA ILE A 232 -18.67 9.20 0.06
C ILE A 232 -19.95 9.25 -0.76
N ASP A 233 -21.12 9.36 -0.11
CA ASP A 233 -22.43 9.42 -0.78
C ASP A 233 -22.60 10.70 -1.64
N GLN A 234 -21.83 11.75 -1.34
CA GLN A 234 -21.74 12.97 -2.15
C GLN A 234 -20.69 12.86 -3.28
N GLY A 235 -20.03 11.71 -3.45
CA GLY A 235 -18.95 11.53 -4.42
C GLY A 235 -17.61 12.16 -4.00
N LYS A 236 -17.50 12.66 -2.76
CA LYS A 236 -16.30 13.33 -2.22
C LYS A 236 -15.40 12.27 -1.58
N THR A 237 -14.71 11.50 -2.39
CA THR A 237 -13.94 10.35 -1.92
C THR A 237 -12.44 10.63 -1.75
N GLY A 238 -12.00 11.87 -1.93
CA GLY A 238 -10.60 12.29 -1.74
C GLY A 238 -9.97 12.88 -2.99
N VAL A 239 -8.63 12.92 -3.00
CA VAL A 239 -7.82 13.57 -4.06
C VAL A 239 -8.18 13.06 -5.45
N ASN A 240 -8.36 11.75 -5.64
CA ASN A 240 -8.65 11.16 -6.96
C ASN A 240 -10.02 11.56 -7.51
N ALA A 241 -10.98 11.88 -6.65
CA ALA A 241 -12.28 12.40 -7.03
C ALA A 241 -12.32 13.94 -7.18
N GLY A 242 -11.20 14.61 -6.87
CA GLY A 242 -11.10 16.06 -6.87
C GLY A 242 -11.66 16.75 -5.61
N GLU A 243 -12.33 16.03 -4.75
CA GLU A 243 -12.85 16.53 -3.47
C GLU A 243 -12.93 15.42 -2.42
N GLY A 244 -12.61 15.76 -1.17
CA GLY A 244 -12.77 14.93 0.01
C GLY A 244 -13.17 15.81 1.19
N PHE A 245 -12.34 15.91 2.22
CA PHE A 245 -12.43 16.99 3.21
C PHE A 245 -12.08 18.32 2.59
N TYR A 246 -11.09 18.32 1.68
CA TYR A 246 -10.66 19.49 0.90
C TYR A 246 -11.06 19.38 -0.57
N LYS A 247 -11.00 20.52 -1.27
CA LYS A 247 -11.11 20.56 -2.73
C LYS A 247 -9.71 20.58 -3.35
N TYR A 248 -9.52 19.77 -4.37
CA TYR A 248 -8.29 19.60 -5.14
C TYR A 248 -8.52 20.06 -6.60
N LYS A 249 -7.55 20.74 -7.15
CA LYS A 249 -7.59 21.19 -8.56
C LYS A 249 -7.05 20.09 -9.47
#